data_cd00c475cceeca68b2806d2acb03562c
#
_entry.id   cd00c475cceeca68b2806d2acb03562c
#
_cell.length_a   1.000
_cell.length_b   1.000
_cell.length_c   1.000
_cell.angle_alpha   90.00
_cell.angle_beta   90.00
_cell.angle_gamma   90.00
#
_symmetry.space_group_name_H-M   'P 1'
#
loop_
_entity.id
_entity.type
_entity.pdbx_description
1 polymer ?
#
loop_
_entity_poly.entity_id
_entity_poly.type
_entity_poly.pdbx_seq_one_letter_code
_entity_poly.pdbx_strand_id
1 'polypeptide(L)'
;MAESSLPRLLLIGLLVGAVSGVGAVFFFKGIELGSHILLNNILGYRYPTEGLGFADAAAWTPPETIWLILPILIIGALISGLIVWKFAPEAEGHGTDAALKAYHGDGKIRWRVPFVKALSSIITISSGGSAGCEGPTAQISAGFGSILADVMKLSARERRIAIAVGIGGGVGAIFKAPLGGAILAAEIKFRIPKFLKPVIGAGIIGLLIIILAYISPETLLVGVGCLGTGYGFVQLALYNLLPFTVLLLLPFVKILATALTIGSGASGGVFAPGLSVGGFLGGALGLGLHLIMPEIVGASSIPVFVIIGMIAVFGSVSHAPVAVLLMVLEMTGSFTLAIPAVIAVTAASILLKDHTIFKEHRISRVKNRKPDE
;
A
#
# COMPACT_ATOMS: atom_id res chain seq x y z
N MET A 1 -36.84 15.55 -8.75
CA MET A 1 -35.84 14.46 -8.64
C MET A 1 -36.21 13.62 -7.44
N ALA A 2 -36.61 12.36 -7.61
CA ALA A 2 -36.99 11.50 -6.49
C ALA A 2 -35.74 11.28 -5.62
N GLU A 3 -35.79 11.68 -4.36
CA GLU A 3 -34.77 11.32 -3.39
C GLU A 3 -34.73 9.80 -3.26
N SER A 4 -33.51 9.21 -3.41
CA SER A 4 -33.34 7.78 -3.19
C SER A 4 -33.73 7.46 -1.73
N SER A 5 -34.69 6.55 -1.55
CA SER A 5 -35.16 6.17 -0.22
C SER A 5 -34.01 5.54 0.59
N LEU A 6 -33.94 5.80 1.89
CA LEU A 6 -32.92 5.25 2.79
C LEU A 6 -32.78 3.71 2.66
N PRO A 7 -33.86 2.90 2.57
CA PRO A 7 -33.75 1.47 2.37
C PRO A 7 -33.00 1.08 1.09
N ARG A 8 -33.20 1.84 0.00
CA ARG A 8 -32.51 1.60 -1.29
C ARG A 8 -31.01 1.89 -1.16
N LEU A 9 -30.61 2.97 -0.47
CA LEU A 9 -29.20 3.28 -0.22
C LEU A 9 -28.53 2.23 0.67
N LEU A 10 -29.23 1.72 1.69
CA LEU A 10 -28.74 0.64 2.54
C LEU A 10 -28.55 -0.66 1.76
N LEU A 11 -29.49 -0.99 0.86
CA LEU A 11 -29.36 -2.15 -0.01
C LEU A 11 -28.17 -2.05 -0.95
N ILE A 12 -27.98 -0.89 -1.58
CA ILE A 12 -26.79 -0.62 -2.42
C ILE A 12 -25.51 -0.79 -1.58
N GLY A 13 -25.48 -0.21 -0.39
CA GLY A 13 -24.36 -0.32 0.53
C GLY A 13 -24.02 -1.77 0.88
N LEU A 14 -25.02 -2.57 1.23
CA LEU A 14 -24.87 -3.98 1.57
C LEU A 14 -24.33 -4.80 0.38
N LEU A 15 -24.93 -4.65 -0.80
CA LEU A 15 -24.53 -5.40 -2.00
C LEU A 15 -23.12 -5.03 -2.46
N VAL A 16 -22.81 -3.73 -2.53
CA VAL A 16 -21.48 -3.26 -2.92
C VAL A 16 -20.44 -3.69 -1.89
N GLY A 17 -20.74 -3.55 -0.59
CA GLY A 17 -19.86 -3.98 0.49
C GLY A 17 -19.55 -5.47 0.44
N ALA A 18 -20.58 -6.32 0.24
CA ALA A 18 -20.41 -7.76 0.11
C ALA A 18 -19.53 -8.15 -1.09
N VAL A 19 -19.81 -7.61 -2.28
CA VAL A 19 -19.03 -7.90 -3.50
C VAL A 19 -17.60 -7.38 -3.37
N SER A 20 -17.42 -6.19 -2.80
CA SER A 20 -16.08 -5.62 -2.55
C SER A 20 -15.28 -6.43 -1.54
N GLY A 21 -15.92 -6.88 -0.46
CA GLY A 21 -15.28 -7.74 0.55
C GLY A 21 -14.85 -9.09 -0.04
N VAL A 22 -15.70 -9.75 -0.79
CA VAL A 22 -15.37 -11.00 -1.50
C VAL A 22 -14.21 -10.76 -2.48
N GLY A 23 -14.27 -9.69 -3.29
CA GLY A 23 -13.21 -9.31 -4.22
C GLY A 23 -11.86 -9.06 -3.51
N ALA A 24 -11.88 -8.40 -2.35
CA ALA A 24 -10.69 -8.16 -1.54
C ALA A 24 -10.07 -9.47 -1.01
N VAL A 25 -10.91 -10.42 -0.55
CA VAL A 25 -10.44 -11.75 -0.09
C VAL A 25 -9.77 -12.52 -1.23
N PHE A 26 -10.38 -12.56 -2.42
CA PHE A 26 -9.78 -13.21 -3.58
C PHE A 26 -8.47 -12.56 -4.00
N PHE A 27 -8.41 -11.24 -3.97
CA PHE A 27 -7.21 -10.48 -4.29
C PHE A 27 -6.07 -10.78 -3.31
N PHE A 28 -6.36 -10.76 -2.00
CA PHE A 28 -5.38 -11.06 -0.96
C PHE A 28 -4.87 -12.50 -1.05
N LYS A 29 -5.79 -13.48 -1.21
CA LYS A 29 -5.41 -14.88 -1.41
C LYS A 29 -4.60 -15.11 -2.67
N GLY A 30 -4.88 -14.34 -3.74
CA GLY A 30 -4.07 -14.35 -4.95
C GLY A 30 -2.64 -13.88 -4.71
N ILE A 31 -2.44 -12.81 -3.93
CA ILE A 31 -1.11 -12.33 -3.53
C ILE A 31 -0.40 -13.38 -2.67
N GLU A 32 -1.06 -13.95 -1.67
CA GLU A 32 -0.51 -14.99 -0.80
C GLU A 32 -0.04 -16.20 -1.62
N LEU A 33 -0.89 -16.72 -2.50
CA LEU A 33 -0.56 -17.85 -3.37
C LEU A 33 0.60 -17.52 -4.33
N GLY A 34 0.54 -16.35 -4.97
CA GLY A 34 1.60 -15.92 -5.90
C GLY A 34 2.94 -15.73 -5.19
N SER A 35 2.96 -15.13 -4.01
CA SER A 35 4.16 -14.98 -3.20
C SER A 35 4.72 -16.34 -2.74
N HIS A 36 3.85 -17.26 -2.35
CA HIS A 36 4.27 -18.62 -2.01
C HIS A 36 4.93 -19.34 -3.19
N ILE A 37 4.39 -19.21 -4.40
CA ILE A 37 4.96 -19.82 -5.60
C ILE A 37 6.28 -19.16 -5.98
N LEU A 38 6.30 -17.84 -6.14
CA LEU A 38 7.43 -17.11 -6.71
C LEU A 38 8.56 -16.90 -5.70
N LEU A 39 8.23 -16.51 -4.48
CA LEU A 39 9.23 -16.20 -3.47
C LEU A 39 9.63 -17.45 -2.66
N ASN A 40 8.67 -18.23 -2.14
CA ASN A 40 9.03 -19.39 -1.34
C ASN A 40 9.56 -20.56 -2.19
N ASN A 41 8.81 -21.00 -3.23
CA ASN A 41 9.17 -22.22 -3.95
C ASN A 41 10.29 -21.99 -4.97
N ILE A 42 10.30 -20.87 -5.67
CA ILE A 42 11.29 -20.61 -6.74
C ILE A 42 12.54 -19.94 -6.16
N LEU A 43 12.38 -18.92 -5.33
CA LEU A 43 13.50 -18.18 -4.74
C LEU A 43 14.08 -18.85 -3.48
N GLY A 44 13.32 -19.75 -2.84
CA GLY A 44 13.68 -20.28 -1.52
C GLY A 44 13.56 -19.27 -0.38
N TYR A 45 12.87 -18.16 -0.62
CA TYR A 45 12.75 -17.02 0.29
C TYR A 45 11.41 -17.01 1.01
N ARG A 46 11.40 -17.36 2.29
CA ARG A 46 10.23 -17.16 3.13
C ARG A 46 10.11 -15.68 3.47
N TYR A 47 9.32 -14.97 2.69
CA TYR A 47 9.05 -13.54 2.96
C TYR A 47 8.40 -13.39 4.33
N PRO A 48 8.96 -12.54 5.24
CA PRO A 48 8.33 -12.30 6.54
C PRO A 48 6.92 -11.75 6.33
N THR A 49 5.93 -12.33 6.98
CA THR A 49 4.53 -11.91 6.90
C THR A 49 4.11 -11.18 8.16
N GLU A 50 3.07 -10.36 8.07
CA GLU A 50 2.41 -9.79 9.24
C GLU A 50 1.81 -10.89 10.11
N GLY A 51 1.90 -10.74 11.43
CA GLY A 51 1.42 -11.75 12.38
C GLY A 51 2.37 -12.93 12.60
N LEU A 52 3.60 -12.89 12.03
CA LEU A 52 4.63 -13.88 12.31
C LEU A 52 4.94 -13.91 13.81
N GLY A 53 4.96 -15.11 14.41
CA GLY A 53 5.31 -15.29 15.82
C GLY A 53 6.77 -14.90 16.11
N PHE A 54 7.08 -14.52 17.36
CA PHE A 54 8.44 -14.11 17.73
C PHE A 54 9.50 -15.18 17.43
N ALA A 55 9.22 -16.46 17.71
CA ALA A 55 10.14 -17.56 17.45
C ALA A 55 10.46 -17.70 15.95
N ASP A 56 9.42 -17.63 15.10
CA ASP A 56 9.58 -17.74 13.65
C ASP A 56 10.28 -16.49 13.08
N ALA A 57 9.98 -15.32 13.64
CA ALA A 57 10.64 -14.07 13.28
C ALA A 57 12.14 -14.08 13.65
N ALA A 58 12.49 -14.59 14.85
CA ALA A 58 13.86 -14.70 15.30
C ALA A 58 14.68 -15.76 14.52
N ALA A 59 14.00 -16.79 14.01
CA ALA A 59 14.62 -17.83 13.18
C ALA A 59 14.67 -17.48 11.69
N TRP A 60 14.13 -16.31 11.29
CA TRP A 60 14.10 -15.93 9.90
C TRP A 60 15.49 -15.60 9.34
N THR A 61 15.76 -16.07 8.11
CA THR A 61 17.01 -15.83 7.40
C THR A 61 16.75 -15.30 5.99
N PRO A 62 17.64 -14.44 5.44
CA PRO A 62 17.54 -13.99 4.05
C PRO A 62 17.74 -15.14 3.06
N PRO A 63 17.30 -14.97 1.78
CA PRO A 63 17.43 -16.02 0.77
C PRO A 63 18.89 -16.29 0.38
N GLU A 64 19.25 -17.56 0.18
CA GLU A 64 20.57 -17.95 -0.32
C GLU A 64 20.74 -17.66 -1.82
N THR A 65 19.65 -17.76 -2.60
CA THR A 65 19.66 -17.61 -4.07
C THR A 65 19.29 -16.19 -4.51
N ILE A 66 19.98 -15.20 -3.95
CA ILE A 66 19.66 -13.77 -4.14
C ILE A 66 19.61 -13.32 -5.61
N TRP A 67 20.40 -13.94 -6.50
CA TRP A 67 20.45 -13.60 -7.92
C TRP A 67 19.15 -13.92 -8.67
N LEU A 68 18.32 -14.85 -8.17
CA LEU A 68 16.99 -15.14 -8.75
C LEU A 68 15.98 -14.01 -8.55
N ILE A 69 16.21 -13.08 -7.62
CA ILE A 69 15.33 -11.91 -7.42
C ILE A 69 15.23 -11.08 -8.70
N LEU A 70 16.35 -10.87 -9.39
CA LEU A 70 16.39 -10.04 -10.59
C LEU A 70 15.48 -10.60 -11.71
N PRO A 71 15.60 -11.86 -12.17
CA PRO A 71 14.72 -12.39 -13.20
C PRO A 71 13.26 -12.47 -12.75
N ILE A 72 12.96 -12.80 -11.50
CA ILE A 72 11.59 -12.85 -10.97
C ILE A 72 10.93 -11.47 -11.05
N LEU A 73 11.61 -10.42 -10.60
CA LEU A 73 11.13 -9.03 -10.67
C LEU A 73 10.91 -8.59 -12.12
N ILE A 74 11.86 -8.86 -13.02
CA ILE A 74 11.77 -8.45 -14.44
C ILE A 74 10.61 -9.16 -15.14
N ILE A 75 10.49 -10.48 -14.97
CA ILE A 75 9.42 -11.27 -15.60
C ILE A 75 8.06 -10.85 -15.04
N GLY A 76 7.93 -10.69 -13.72
CA GLY A 76 6.71 -10.22 -13.08
C GLY A 76 6.28 -8.84 -13.57
N ALA A 77 7.23 -7.90 -13.64
CA ALA A 77 6.97 -6.55 -14.15
C ALA A 77 6.57 -6.54 -15.63
N LEU A 78 7.22 -7.37 -16.46
CA LEU A 78 6.89 -7.51 -17.88
C LEU A 78 5.46 -8.05 -18.05
N ILE A 79 5.12 -9.15 -17.37
CA ILE A 79 3.78 -9.76 -17.48
C ILE A 79 2.71 -8.78 -16.98
N SER A 80 2.91 -8.16 -15.82
CA SER A 80 1.99 -7.16 -15.26
C SER A 80 1.82 -5.97 -16.22
N GLY A 81 2.92 -5.43 -16.74
CA GLY A 81 2.91 -4.31 -17.68
C GLY A 81 2.19 -4.62 -18.98
N LEU A 82 2.40 -5.83 -19.57
CA LEU A 82 1.70 -6.29 -20.76
C LEU A 82 0.19 -6.44 -20.54
N ILE A 83 -0.22 -7.00 -19.40
CA ILE A 83 -1.63 -7.16 -19.04
C ILE A 83 -2.31 -5.80 -18.95
N VAL A 84 -1.73 -4.84 -18.23
CA VAL A 84 -2.26 -3.48 -18.10
C VAL A 84 -2.33 -2.80 -19.46
N TRP A 85 -1.23 -2.79 -20.19
CA TRP A 85 -1.15 -2.12 -21.50
C TRP A 85 -2.19 -2.65 -22.50
N LYS A 86 -2.37 -3.96 -22.57
CA LYS A 86 -3.25 -4.60 -23.57
C LYS A 86 -4.73 -4.52 -23.20
N PHE A 87 -5.09 -4.71 -21.94
CA PHE A 87 -6.48 -4.93 -21.53
C PHE A 87 -7.15 -3.74 -20.83
N ALA A 88 -6.43 -3.01 -19.98
CA ALA A 88 -6.95 -1.84 -19.28
C ALA A 88 -5.82 -0.87 -18.84
N PRO A 89 -5.41 0.05 -19.71
CA PRO A 89 -4.38 1.04 -19.37
C PRO A 89 -4.71 1.88 -18.11
N GLU A 90 -5.98 1.99 -17.73
CA GLU A 90 -6.43 2.70 -16.53
C GLU A 90 -6.11 1.96 -15.22
N ALA A 91 -5.68 0.69 -15.32
CA ALA A 91 -5.17 -0.06 -14.18
C ALA A 91 -3.69 0.22 -13.87
N GLU A 92 -3.02 1.10 -14.64
CA GLU A 92 -1.66 1.56 -14.39
C GLU A 92 -1.56 2.30 -13.05
N GLY A 93 -0.41 2.18 -12.37
CA GLY A 93 -0.11 2.91 -11.14
C GLY A 93 -0.80 2.36 -9.90
N HIS A 94 -0.95 3.20 -8.86
CA HIS A 94 -1.42 2.74 -7.53
C HIS A 94 -2.93 2.52 -7.39
N GLY A 95 -3.76 3.05 -8.29
CA GLY A 95 -5.20 2.79 -8.35
C GLY A 95 -6.10 3.71 -7.54
N THR A 96 -5.64 4.29 -6.43
CA THR A 96 -6.45 5.15 -5.57
C THR A 96 -6.89 6.42 -6.30
N ASP A 97 -5.98 7.10 -7.03
CA ASP A 97 -6.32 8.28 -7.82
C ASP A 97 -7.34 7.96 -8.91
N ALA A 98 -7.23 6.80 -9.55
CA ALA A 98 -8.21 6.37 -10.55
C ALA A 98 -9.61 6.19 -9.93
N ALA A 99 -9.68 5.61 -8.72
CA ALA A 99 -10.92 5.47 -7.97
C ALA A 99 -11.49 6.84 -7.55
N LEU A 100 -10.66 7.75 -7.03
CA LEU A 100 -11.04 9.11 -6.66
C LEU A 100 -11.48 9.92 -7.87
N LYS A 101 -10.76 9.83 -8.99
CA LYS A 101 -11.13 10.47 -10.26
C LYS A 101 -12.49 10.00 -10.76
N ALA A 102 -12.78 8.70 -10.68
CA ALA A 102 -14.09 8.17 -11.02
C ALA A 102 -15.18 8.70 -10.08
N TYR A 103 -14.92 8.74 -8.76
CA TYR A 103 -15.85 9.27 -7.77
C TYR A 103 -16.18 10.75 -8.00
N HIS A 104 -15.20 11.58 -8.35
CA HIS A 104 -15.38 13.01 -8.63
C HIS A 104 -15.91 13.28 -10.04
N GLY A 105 -15.77 12.34 -10.96
CA GLY A 105 -16.24 12.40 -12.33
C GLY A 105 -17.66 11.86 -12.54
N ASP A 106 -17.86 11.14 -13.65
CA ASP A 106 -19.12 10.54 -14.06
C ASP A 106 -19.44 9.22 -13.33
N GLY A 107 -18.53 8.73 -12.53
CA GLY A 107 -18.67 7.47 -11.79
C GLY A 107 -18.57 6.22 -12.65
N LYS A 108 -18.03 6.28 -13.86
CA LYS A 108 -17.90 5.14 -14.75
C LYS A 108 -16.49 4.57 -14.73
N ILE A 109 -16.40 3.28 -14.39
CA ILE A 109 -15.18 2.47 -14.49
C ILE A 109 -15.49 1.30 -15.40
N ARG A 110 -14.69 1.12 -16.47
CA ARG A 110 -14.89 -0.01 -17.40
C ARG A 110 -14.85 -1.34 -16.64
N TRP A 111 -15.77 -2.26 -16.93
CA TRP A 111 -15.91 -3.53 -16.23
C TRP A 111 -14.65 -4.40 -16.19
N ARG A 112 -13.75 -4.25 -17.19
CA ARG A 112 -12.44 -4.95 -17.23
C ARG A 112 -11.45 -4.46 -16.19
N VAL A 113 -11.53 -3.20 -15.79
CA VAL A 113 -10.54 -2.55 -14.91
C VAL A 113 -10.34 -3.28 -13.59
N PRO A 114 -11.38 -3.64 -12.80
CA PRO A 114 -11.17 -4.33 -11.53
C PRO A 114 -10.44 -5.67 -11.69
N PHE A 115 -10.75 -6.43 -12.74
CA PHE A 115 -10.11 -7.74 -12.98
C PHE A 115 -8.66 -7.60 -13.44
N VAL A 116 -8.39 -6.67 -14.36
CA VAL A 116 -7.04 -6.38 -14.84
C VAL A 116 -6.19 -5.82 -13.71
N LYS A 117 -6.76 -4.93 -12.88
CA LYS A 117 -6.09 -4.39 -11.70
C LYS A 117 -5.73 -5.47 -10.70
N ALA A 118 -6.67 -6.37 -10.39
CA ALA A 118 -6.42 -7.49 -9.48
C ALA A 118 -5.26 -8.36 -9.99
N LEU A 119 -5.36 -8.85 -11.23
CA LEU A 119 -4.37 -9.77 -11.78
C LEU A 119 -2.97 -9.13 -11.90
N SER A 120 -2.89 -7.90 -12.43
CA SER A 120 -1.61 -7.22 -12.59
C SER A 120 -0.96 -6.87 -11.26
N SER A 121 -1.75 -6.46 -10.26
CA SER A 121 -1.22 -6.16 -8.92
C SER A 121 -0.80 -7.43 -8.17
N ILE A 122 -1.54 -8.55 -8.30
CA ILE A 122 -1.12 -9.84 -7.77
C ILE A 122 0.27 -10.17 -8.30
N ILE A 123 0.46 -10.13 -9.62
CA ILE A 123 1.74 -10.46 -10.25
C ILE A 123 2.86 -9.51 -9.78
N THR A 124 2.60 -8.20 -9.76
CA THR A 124 3.60 -7.21 -9.34
C THR A 124 4.06 -7.45 -7.90
N ILE A 125 3.10 -7.61 -6.96
CA ILE A 125 3.41 -7.75 -5.53
C ILE A 125 4.05 -9.10 -5.26
N SER A 126 3.51 -10.18 -5.83
CA SER A 126 4.00 -11.55 -5.63
C SER A 126 5.39 -11.79 -6.19
N SER A 127 5.79 -11.06 -7.25
CA SER A 127 7.14 -11.13 -7.79
C SER A 127 8.15 -10.29 -6.99
N GLY A 128 7.75 -9.65 -5.90
CA GLY A 128 8.60 -8.84 -5.03
C GLY A 128 8.60 -7.35 -5.37
N GLY A 129 7.80 -6.88 -6.32
CA GLY A 129 7.62 -5.45 -6.59
C GLY A 129 7.24 -4.70 -5.31
N SER A 130 7.92 -3.58 -5.01
CA SER A 130 7.70 -2.78 -3.80
C SER A 130 6.39 -2.02 -3.90
N ALA A 131 5.29 -2.64 -3.48
CA ALA A 131 3.94 -2.12 -3.61
C ALA A 131 2.99 -2.70 -2.56
N GLY A 132 1.96 -1.94 -2.20
CA GLY A 132 0.88 -2.37 -1.32
C GLY A 132 -0.35 -2.86 -2.08
N CYS A 133 -1.22 -3.57 -1.38
CA CYS A 133 -2.48 -4.11 -1.90
C CYS A 133 -3.65 -3.12 -1.80
N GLU A 134 -3.52 -2.05 -1.03
CA GLU A 134 -4.60 -1.17 -0.61
C GLU A 134 -5.13 -0.29 -1.77
N GLY A 135 -4.20 0.35 -2.50
CA GLY A 135 -4.54 1.15 -3.67
C GLY A 135 -5.25 0.34 -4.77
N PRO A 136 -4.69 -0.81 -5.15
CA PRO A 136 -5.38 -1.75 -6.04
C PRO A 136 -6.77 -2.13 -5.56
N THR A 137 -6.93 -2.46 -4.27
CA THR A 137 -8.24 -2.82 -3.71
C THR A 137 -9.23 -1.67 -3.80
N ALA A 138 -8.80 -0.44 -3.54
CA ALA A 138 -9.65 0.74 -3.71
C ALA A 138 -10.18 0.84 -5.16
N GLN A 139 -9.34 0.63 -6.17
CA GLN A 139 -9.76 0.67 -7.57
C GLN A 139 -10.61 -0.54 -7.98
N ILE A 140 -10.28 -1.74 -7.51
CA ILE A 140 -11.03 -2.98 -7.74
C ILE A 140 -12.44 -2.82 -7.19
N SER A 141 -12.56 -2.39 -5.95
CA SER A 141 -13.85 -2.25 -5.25
C SER A 141 -14.68 -1.09 -5.79
N ALA A 142 -14.05 0.04 -6.15
CA ALA A 142 -14.70 1.11 -6.90
C ALA A 142 -15.25 0.62 -8.24
N GLY A 143 -14.50 -0.25 -8.95
CA GLY A 143 -14.92 -0.88 -10.19
C GLY A 143 -16.13 -1.79 -9.99
N PHE A 144 -16.17 -2.60 -8.95
CA PHE A 144 -17.35 -3.42 -8.61
C PHE A 144 -18.56 -2.54 -8.26
N GLY A 145 -18.35 -1.44 -7.51
CA GLY A 145 -19.41 -0.46 -7.27
C GLY A 145 -19.96 0.15 -8.57
N SER A 146 -19.10 0.45 -9.54
CA SER A 146 -19.50 0.94 -10.87
C SER A 146 -20.24 -0.13 -11.69
N ILE A 147 -19.79 -1.38 -11.69
CA ILE A 147 -20.46 -2.50 -12.37
C ILE A 147 -21.86 -2.71 -11.79
N LEU A 148 -21.96 -2.75 -10.47
CA LEU A 148 -23.25 -2.92 -9.79
C LEU A 148 -24.20 -1.75 -10.09
N ALA A 149 -23.67 -0.53 -10.19
CA ALA A 149 -24.43 0.64 -10.59
C ALA A 149 -24.98 0.53 -12.02
N ASP A 150 -24.24 -0.07 -12.96
CA ASP A 150 -24.72 -0.35 -14.32
C ASP A 150 -25.80 -1.42 -14.31
N VAL A 151 -25.61 -2.54 -13.61
CA VAL A 151 -26.56 -3.64 -13.52
C VAL A 151 -27.89 -3.18 -12.89
N MET A 152 -27.80 -2.39 -11.81
CA MET A 152 -28.98 -1.87 -11.09
C MET A 152 -29.57 -0.61 -11.73
N LYS A 153 -28.98 -0.10 -12.82
CA LYS A 153 -29.38 1.15 -13.50
C LYS A 153 -29.49 2.33 -12.52
N LEU A 154 -28.48 2.50 -11.67
CA LEU A 154 -28.46 3.53 -10.64
C LEU A 154 -28.31 4.94 -11.24
N SER A 155 -28.91 5.93 -10.59
CA SER A 155 -28.73 7.35 -10.92
C SER A 155 -27.26 7.77 -10.71
N ALA A 156 -26.85 8.90 -11.30
CA ALA A 156 -25.48 9.41 -11.15
C ALA A 156 -25.08 9.65 -9.68
N ARG A 157 -26.03 10.05 -8.82
CA ARG A 157 -25.80 10.22 -7.37
C ARG A 157 -25.61 8.87 -6.67
N GLU A 158 -26.49 7.90 -6.93
CA GLU A 158 -26.40 6.57 -6.34
C GLU A 158 -25.14 5.83 -6.81
N ARG A 159 -24.73 6.00 -8.08
CA ARG A 159 -23.47 5.47 -8.62
C ARG A 159 -22.26 5.98 -7.84
N ARG A 160 -22.16 7.29 -7.56
CA ARG A 160 -21.08 7.84 -6.76
C ARG A 160 -21.08 7.28 -5.34
N ILE A 161 -22.26 7.08 -4.75
CA ILE A 161 -22.39 6.41 -3.44
C ILE A 161 -21.89 4.96 -3.52
N ALA A 162 -22.28 4.20 -4.56
CA ALA A 162 -21.82 2.83 -4.76
C ALA A 162 -20.29 2.75 -4.90
N ILE A 163 -19.67 3.67 -5.62
CA ILE A 163 -18.21 3.76 -5.74
C ILE A 163 -17.56 4.06 -4.38
N ALA A 164 -18.07 5.05 -3.64
CA ALA A 164 -17.54 5.42 -2.33
C ALA A 164 -17.63 4.27 -1.32
N VAL A 165 -18.79 3.58 -1.30
CA VAL A 165 -18.98 2.38 -0.47
C VAL A 165 -18.05 1.25 -0.91
N GLY A 166 -17.87 1.07 -2.23
CA GLY A 166 -16.94 0.11 -2.78
C GLY A 166 -15.51 0.37 -2.27
N ILE A 167 -15.00 1.60 -2.41
CA ILE A 167 -13.68 2.00 -1.91
C ILE A 167 -13.55 1.69 -0.42
N GLY A 168 -14.49 2.18 0.40
CA GLY A 168 -14.45 1.98 1.86
C GLY A 168 -14.57 0.52 2.26
N GLY A 169 -15.46 -0.25 1.62
CA GLY A 169 -15.67 -1.67 1.91
C GLY A 169 -14.47 -2.53 1.54
N GLY A 170 -13.83 -2.28 0.37
CA GLY A 170 -12.66 -3.01 -0.07
C GLY A 170 -11.43 -2.74 0.79
N VAL A 171 -11.16 -1.47 1.05
CA VAL A 171 -10.02 -1.06 1.90
C VAL A 171 -10.25 -1.53 3.34
N GLY A 172 -11.47 -1.37 3.88
CA GLY A 172 -11.81 -1.89 5.21
C GLY A 172 -11.65 -3.40 5.35
N ALA A 173 -11.91 -4.17 4.29
CA ALA A 173 -11.74 -5.63 4.30
C ALA A 173 -10.27 -6.05 4.38
N ILE A 174 -9.35 -5.34 3.68
CA ILE A 174 -7.92 -5.66 3.71
C ILE A 174 -7.30 -5.38 5.07
N PHE A 175 -7.66 -4.25 5.68
CA PHE A 175 -7.07 -3.84 6.97
C PHE A 175 -7.75 -4.44 8.18
N LYS A 176 -8.88 -5.15 8.00
CA LYS A 176 -9.79 -5.48 9.11
C LYS A 176 -10.18 -4.23 9.92
N ALA A 177 -10.10 -3.06 9.27
CA ALA A 177 -10.29 -1.72 9.82
C ALA A 177 -11.27 -0.92 8.95
N PRO A 178 -12.55 -0.83 9.30
CA PRO A 178 -13.56 -0.20 8.45
C PRO A 178 -13.40 1.33 8.28
N LEU A 179 -12.57 1.98 9.08
CA LEU A 179 -12.49 3.44 9.14
C LEU A 179 -11.32 4.06 8.33
N GLY A 180 -10.34 3.26 7.88
CA GLY A 180 -9.04 3.76 7.40
C GLY A 180 -8.85 3.96 5.90
N GLY A 181 -9.79 3.65 5.04
CA GLY A 181 -9.56 3.53 3.60
C GLY A 181 -9.72 4.78 2.76
N ALA A 182 -8.73 5.54 2.55
CA ALA A 182 -8.53 6.40 1.36
C ALA A 182 -7.19 7.13 1.36
N ILE A 183 -6.48 7.11 0.22
CA ILE A 183 -5.50 8.11 -0.29
C ILE A 183 -4.14 7.57 -0.81
N LEU A 184 -3.66 7.92 -2.06
CA LEU A 184 -2.25 8.04 -2.52
C LEU A 184 -1.96 8.26 -4.01
N ALA A 185 -0.97 9.11 -4.42
CA ALA A 185 -0.35 9.13 -5.76
C ALA A 185 0.99 9.86 -5.95
N ALA A 186 1.88 9.35 -6.83
CA ALA A 186 2.92 10.09 -7.56
C ALA A 186 3.33 9.36 -8.87
N GLU A 187 3.60 10.11 -9.96
CA GLU A 187 4.00 9.57 -11.27
C GLU A 187 5.37 10.07 -11.74
N ILE A 188 6.16 9.17 -12.38
CA ILE A 188 7.41 9.49 -13.10
C ILE A 188 7.16 9.35 -14.61
N LYS A 189 7.55 10.35 -15.41
CA LYS A 189 7.34 10.34 -16.88
C LYS A 189 8.59 9.87 -17.63
N PHE A 190 8.53 8.67 -18.26
CA PHE A 190 9.52 8.19 -19.20
C PHE A 190 8.97 8.13 -20.65
N ARG A 191 9.84 8.43 -21.66
CA ARG A 191 9.48 8.34 -23.09
C ARG A 191 9.73 6.94 -23.69
N ILE A 192 9.15 5.88 -23.11
CA ILE A 192 9.31 4.49 -23.51
C ILE A 192 7.90 3.86 -23.61
N PRO A 193 7.69 2.78 -24.40
CA PRO A 193 6.42 2.05 -24.41
C PRO A 193 5.96 1.70 -23.00
N LYS A 194 4.71 1.97 -22.67
CA LYS A 194 4.19 1.91 -21.29
C LYS A 194 4.41 0.55 -20.63
N PHE A 195 4.29 -0.56 -21.34
CA PHE A 195 4.47 -1.91 -20.82
C PHE A 195 5.93 -2.28 -20.47
N LEU A 196 6.92 -1.55 -21.03
CA LEU A 196 8.34 -1.78 -20.74
C LEU A 196 8.87 -0.96 -19.57
N LYS A 197 8.19 0.13 -19.19
CA LYS A 197 8.63 0.97 -18.08
C LYS A 197 8.77 0.21 -16.77
N PRO A 198 7.78 -0.63 -16.33
CA PRO A 198 7.91 -1.43 -15.12
C PRO A 198 9.10 -2.39 -15.14
N VAL A 199 9.46 -2.90 -16.31
CA VAL A 199 10.64 -3.79 -16.49
C VAL A 199 11.93 -3.07 -16.13
N ILE A 200 12.07 -1.82 -16.53
CA ILE A 200 13.26 -1.00 -16.19
C ILE A 200 13.30 -0.72 -14.69
N GLY A 201 12.16 -0.31 -14.11
CA GLY A 201 12.07 -0.10 -12.66
C GLY A 201 12.43 -1.37 -11.86
N ALA A 202 11.86 -2.50 -12.24
CA ALA A 202 12.15 -3.80 -11.63
C ALA A 202 13.61 -4.22 -11.81
N GLY A 203 14.19 -4.01 -12.99
CA GLY A 203 15.60 -4.29 -13.27
C GLY A 203 16.55 -3.49 -12.38
N ILE A 204 16.29 -2.20 -12.19
CA ILE A 204 17.09 -1.34 -11.31
C ILE A 204 16.99 -1.80 -9.85
N ILE A 205 15.77 -2.15 -9.37
CA ILE A 205 15.58 -2.65 -8.01
C ILE A 205 16.31 -3.98 -7.82
N GLY A 206 16.14 -4.92 -8.73
CA GLY A 206 16.79 -6.22 -8.63
C GLY A 206 18.31 -6.12 -8.64
N LEU A 207 18.88 -5.25 -9.49
CA LEU A 207 20.31 -4.97 -9.51
C LEU A 207 20.79 -4.34 -8.20
N LEU A 208 20.04 -3.37 -7.67
CA LEU A 208 20.33 -2.73 -6.39
C LEU A 208 20.38 -3.75 -5.25
N ILE A 209 19.41 -4.68 -5.18
CA ILE A 209 19.38 -5.73 -4.16
C ILE A 209 20.60 -6.64 -4.28
N ILE A 210 20.97 -7.05 -5.49
CA ILE A 210 22.16 -7.86 -5.73
C ILE A 210 23.40 -7.12 -5.25
N ILE A 211 23.58 -5.85 -5.60
CA ILE A 211 24.71 -5.04 -5.15
C ILE A 211 24.75 -4.98 -3.62
N LEU A 212 23.63 -4.69 -2.98
CA LEU A 212 23.55 -4.62 -1.52
C LEU A 212 23.89 -5.97 -0.86
N ALA A 213 23.53 -7.11 -1.51
CA ALA A 213 23.83 -8.44 -1.01
C ALA A 213 25.33 -8.75 -0.95
N TYR A 214 26.13 -8.16 -1.86
CA TYR A 214 27.59 -8.39 -1.89
C TYR A 214 28.38 -7.44 -0.98
N ILE A 215 27.75 -6.41 -0.38
CA ILE A 215 28.44 -5.46 0.49
C ILE A 215 28.54 -6.02 1.91
N SER A 216 27.42 -6.41 2.52
CA SER A 216 27.40 -6.99 3.86
C SER A 216 26.07 -7.71 4.15
N PRO A 217 26.00 -8.59 5.18
CA PRO A 217 24.74 -9.18 5.62
C PRO A 217 23.68 -8.15 6.00
N GLU A 218 24.04 -7.03 6.59
CA GLU A 218 23.09 -5.97 6.95
C GLU A 218 22.53 -5.26 5.73
N THR A 219 23.37 -4.96 4.72
CA THR A 219 22.88 -4.37 3.47
C THR A 219 22.05 -5.34 2.65
N LEU A 220 22.30 -6.65 2.75
CA LEU A 220 21.39 -7.66 2.21
C LEU A 220 20.00 -7.56 2.85
N LEU A 221 19.90 -7.40 4.18
CA LEU A 221 18.62 -7.19 4.88
C LEU A 221 17.90 -5.94 4.37
N VAL A 222 18.64 -4.84 4.13
CA VAL A 222 18.07 -3.63 3.52
C VAL A 222 17.53 -3.91 2.11
N GLY A 223 18.28 -4.66 1.30
CA GLY A 223 17.88 -5.04 -0.06
C GLY A 223 16.60 -5.87 -0.07
N VAL A 224 16.54 -6.95 0.70
CA VAL A 224 15.35 -7.82 0.72
C VAL A 224 14.16 -7.18 1.45
N GLY A 225 14.41 -6.32 2.44
CA GLY A 225 13.38 -5.59 3.18
C GLY A 225 12.63 -4.54 2.35
N CYS A 226 13.22 -4.08 1.24
CA CYS A 226 12.53 -3.16 0.34
C CYS A 226 11.49 -3.85 -0.57
N LEU A 227 11.49 -5.19 -0.68
CA LEU A 227 10.55 -5.96 -1.50
C LEU A 227 9.12 -5.95 -0.92
N GLY A 228 8.15 -6.19 -1.78
CA GLY A 228 6.75 -6.36 -1.43
C GLY A 228 6.15 -5.21 -0.62
N THR A 229 5.25 -5.52 0.31
CA THR A 229 4.56 -4.52 1.16
C THR A 229 5.47 -3.85 2.20
N GLY A 230 6.45 -4.58 2.74
CA GLY A 230 7.31 -4.16 3.84
C GLY A 230 6.80 -4.52 5.24
N TYR A 231 5.56 -4.99 5.39
CA TYR A 231 4.97 -5.30 6.70
C TYR A 231 5.72 -6.38 7.48
N GLY A 232 6.27 -7.38 6.79
CA GLY A 232 7.08 -8.40 7.46
C GLY A 232 8.33 -7.81 8.12
N PHE A 233 9.00 -6.86 7.48
CA PHE A 233 10.13 -6.16 8.09
C PHE A 233 9.69 -5.19 9.18
N VAL A 234 8.48 -4.58 9.10
CA VAL A 234 7.87 -3.85 10.22
C VAL A 234 7.64 -4.79 11.41
N GLN A 235 7.19 -6.03 11.17
CA GLN A 235 7.02 -7.03 12.23
C GLN A 235 8.35 -7.38 12.89
N LEU A 236 9.44 -7.53 12.11
CA LEU A 236 10.79 -7.72 12.68
C LEU A 236 11.25 -6.50 13.49
N ALA A 237 10.92 -5.27 13.04
CA ALA A 237 11.21 -4.05 13.78
C ALA A 237 10.42 -3.98 15.11
N LEU A 238 9.13 -4.38 15.11
CA LEU A 238 8.30 -4.47 16.31
C LEU A 238 8.85 -5.47 17.33
N TYR A 239 9.53 -6.51 16.88
CA TYR A 239 10.22 -7.48 17.75
C TYR A 239 11.65 -7.09 18.11
N ASN A 240 12.10 -5.90 17.67
CA ASN A 240 13.46 -5.41 17.89
C ASN A 240 14.55 -6.35 17.35
N LEU A 241 14.27 -7.01 16.23
CA LEU A 241 15.16 -7.99 15.57
C LEU A 241 16.00 -7.38 14.44
N LEU A 242 15.79 -6.09 14.11
CA LEU A 242 16.55 -5.41 13.05
C LEU A 242 17.68 -4.55 13.65
N PRO A 243 18.91 -4.63 13.10
CA PRO A 243 20.00 -3.74 13.47
C PRO A 243 19.67 -2.26 13.21
N PHE A 244 20.31 -1.36 13.95
CA PHE A 244 20.13 0.09 13.80
C PHE A 244 20.42 0.57 12.36
N THR A 245 21.49 0.08 11.75
CA THR A 245 21.89 0.39 10.38
C THR A 245 20.81 0.00 9.36
N VAL A 246 20.17 -1.16 9.55
CA VAL A 246 19.07 -1.60 8.68
C VAL A 246 17.86 -0.67 8.85
N LEU A 247 17.45 -0.38 10.08
CA LEU A 247 16.33 0.52 10.36
C LEU A 247 16.57 1.93 9.80
N LEU A 248 17.82 2.40 9.80
CA LEU A 248 18.20 3.72 9.29
C LEU A 248 18.20 3.79 7.76
N LEU A 249 18.70 2.75 7.08
CA LEU A 249 18.87 2.75 5.62
C LEU A 249 17.62 2.28 4.87
N LEU A 250 16.87 1.35 5.44
CA LEU A 250 15.72 0.71 4.79
C LEU A 250 14.62 1.70 4.34
N PRO A 251 14.28 2.78 5.09
CA PRO A 251 13.30 3.77 4.63
C PRO A 251 13.65 4.37 3.26
N PHE A 252 14.90 4.76 3.06
CA PHE A 252 15.36 5.38 1.81
C PHE A 252 15.33 4.40 0.64
N VAL A 253 15.80 3.18 0.86
CA VAL A 253 15.77 2.12 -0.17
C VAL A 253 14.33 1.72 -0.47
N LYS A 254 13.44 1.67 0.52
CA LYS A 254 12.01 1.39 0.36
C LYS A 254 11.31 2.47 -0.47
N ILE A 255 11.58 3.75 -0.19
CA ILE A 255 11.06 4.87 -0.98
C ILE A 255 11.51 4.76 -2.44
N LEU A 256 12.80 4.54 -2.67
CA LEU A 256 13.38 4.39 -4.02
C LEU A 256 12.75 3.20 -4.76
N ALA A 257 12.67 2.03 -4.11
CA ALA A 257 12.09 0.82 -4.70
C ALA A 257 10.60 1.01 -5.04
N THR A 258 9.83 1.66 -4.16
CA THR A 258 8.42 1.96 -4.41
C THR A 258 8.25 2.96 -5.55
N ALA A 259 9.08 4.02 -5.58
CA ALA A 259 9.08 5.00 -6.67
C ALA A 259 9.43 4.36 -8.03
N LEU A 260 10.42 3.46 -8.06
CA LEU A 260 10.79 2.71 -9.26
C LEU A 260 9.72 1.70 -9.68
N THR A 261 9.02 1.06 -8.74
CA THR A 261 7.93 0.11 -9.04
C THR A 261 6.70 0.85 -9.55
N ILE A 262 6.12 1.71 -8.73
CA ILE A 262 4.83 2.37 -9.03
C ILE A 262 5.01 3.51 -10.01
N GLY A 263 6.06 4.33 -9.86
CA GLY A 263 6.35 5.47 -10.74
C GLY A 263 6.71 5.06 -12.16
N SER A 264 7.17 3.82 -12.39
CA SER A 264 7.35 3.26 -13.73
C SER A 264 6.04 2.76 -14.37
N GLY A 265 4.93 2.75 -13.62
CA GLY A 265 3.62 2.32 -14.12
C GLY A 265 3.26 0.87 -13.77
N ALA A 266 4.02 0.19 -12.91
CA ALA A 266 3.60 -1.09 -12.37
C ALA A 266 2.33 -0.92 -11.52
N SER A 267 1.52 -1.97 -11.49
CA SER A 267 0.26 -1.97 -10.76
C SER A 267 0.48 -2.37 -9.31
N GLY A 268 0.18 -1.48 -8.36
CA GLY A 268 0.34 -1.73 -6.93
C GLY A 268 0.04 -0.49 -6.09
N GLY A 269 -0.10 -0.63 -4.76
CA GLY A 269 -0.34 0.48 -3.84
C GLY A 269 0.94 1.03 -3.21
N VAL A 270 0.88 2.24 -2.69
CA VAL A 270 1.99 2.88 -1.97
C VAL A 270 1.68 3.05 -0.46
N PHE A 271 0.52 2.59 -0.01
CA PHE A 271 0.08 2.70 1.37
C PHE A 271 0.96 1.87 2.31
N ALA A 272 1.04 0.55 2.10
CA ALA A 272 1.87 -0.33 2.90
C ALA A 272 3.37 0.08 2.88
N PRO A 273 3.97 0.38 1.70
CA PRO A 273 5.30 0.98 1.68
C PRO A 273 5.43 2.25 2.51
N GLY A 274 4.44 3.15 2.46
CA GLY A 274 4.45 4.40 3.23
C GLY A 274 4.40 4.19 4.74
N LEU A 275 3.53 3.28 5.22
CA LEU A 275 3.51 2.87 6.63
C LEU A 275 4.84 2.23 7.05
N SER A 276 5.39 1.35 6.20
CA SER A 276 6.66 0.67 6.50
C SER A 276 7.82 1.66 6.63
N VAL A 277 7.90 2.66 5.75
CA VAL A 277 8.88 3.75 5.86
C VAL A 277 8.78 4.46 7.20
N GLY A 278 7.54 4.81 7.62
CA GLY A 278 7.30 5.42 8.93
C GLY A 278 7.73 4.52 10.08
N GLY A 279 7.39 3.22 10.01
CA GLY A 279 7.77 2.24 11.02
C GLY A 279 9.28 2.07 11.17
N PHE A 280 10.02 2.02 10.07
CA PHE A 280 11.49 1.92 10.09
C PHE A 280 12.13 3.20 10.64
N LEU A 281 11.66 4.38 10.25
CA LEU A 281 12.15 5.66 10.80
C LEU A 281 11.88 5.76 12.31
N GLY A 282 10.67 5.38 12.74
CA GLY A 282 10.33 5.32 14.15
C GLY A 282 11.22 4.32 14.92
N GLY A 283 11.42 3.12 14.37
CA GLY A 283 12.30 2.11 14.95
C GLY A 283 13.75 2.57 15.03
N ALA A 284 14.27 3.22 14.00
CA ALA A 284 15.61 3.83 14.01
C ALA A 284 15.73 4.89 15.11
N LEU A 285 14.74 5.78 15.25
CA LEU A 285 14.72 6.77 16.30
C LEU A 285 14.67 6.12 17.70
N GLY A 286 13.77 5.16 17.91
CA GLY A 286 13.62 4.48 19.18
C GLY A 286 14.88 3.71 19.60
N LEU A 287 15.47 2.95 18.67
CA LEU A 287 16.70 2.21 18.92
C LEU A 287 17.90 3.16 19.10
N GLY A 288 17.99 4.24 18.31
CA GLY A 288 19.02 5.26 18.46
C GLY A 288 18.96 5.95 19.82
N LEU A 289 17.76 6.31 20.29
CA LEU A 289 17.56 6.88 21.65
C LEU A 289 17.90 5.86 22.74
N HIS A 290 17.56 4.59 22.54
CA HIS A 290 17.93 3.53 23.48
C HIS A 290 19.46 3.40 23.61
N LEU A 291 20.20 3.46 22.50
CA LEU A 291 21.67 3.36 22.50
C LEU A 291 22.34 4.56 23.20
N ILE A 292 21.72 5.75 23.14
CA ILE A 292 22.26 6.98 23.76
C ILE A 292 21.80 7.13 25.21
N MET A 293 20.55 6.80 25.51
CA MET A 293 19.89 7.02 26.80
C MET A 293 19.08 5.78 27.25
N PRO A 294 19.75 4.63 27.50
CA PRO A 294 19.05 3.36 27.80
C PRO A 294 18.21 3.42 29.08
N GLU A 295 18.55 4.28 30.01
CA GLU A 295 17.82 4.48 31.27
C GLU A 295 16.46 5.20 31.08
N ILE A 296 16.35 6.03 30.02
CA ILE A 296 15.13 6.78 29.70
C ILE A 296 14.29 6.01 28.69
N VAL A 297 14.93 5.46 27.65
CA VAL A 297 14.26 4.70 26.60
C VAL A 297 14.72 3.25 26.69
N GLY A 298 13.95 2.43 27.40
CA GLY A 298 14.18 0.99 27.49
C GLY A 298 13.95 0.28 26.14
N ALA A 299 14.58 -0.87 25.92
CA ALA A 299 14.41 -1.67 24.70
C ALA A 299 12.95 -2.04 24.42
N SER A 300 12.14 -2.23 25.47
CA SER A 300 10.70 -2.49 25.39
C SER A 300 9.89 -1.33 24.82
N SER A 301 10.46 -0.12 24.77
CA SER A 301 9.80 1.05 24.18
C SER A 301 9.99 1.18 22.68
N ILE A 302 10.96 0.47 22.08
CA ILE A 302 11.25 0.56 20.63
C ILE A 302 10.01 0.27 19.76
N PRO A 303 9.19 -0.78 20.04
CA PRO A 303 7.95 -1.04 19.29
C PRO A 303 6.97 0.16 19.31
N VAL A 304 6.94 0.93 20.38
CA VAL A 304 6.10 2.14 20.50
C VAL A 304 6.54 3.18 19.45
N PHE A 305 7.84 3.39 19.30
CA PHE A 305 8.38 4.30 18.27
C PHE A 305 8.08 3.82 16.85
N VAL A 306 8.12 2.50 16.60
CA VAL A 306 7.73 1.92 15.30
C VAL A 306 6.28 2.27 14.98
N ILE A 307 5.33 2.00 15.88
CA ILE A 307 3.89 2.26 15.69
C ILE A 307 3.63 3.76 15.51
N ILE A 308 4.19 4.61 16.36
CA ILE A 308 4.03 6.05 16.27
C ILE A 308 4.62 6.58 14.96
N GLY A 309 5.77 6.07 14.54
CA GLY A 309 6.39 6.41 13.26
C GLY A 309 5.52 6.07 12.06
N MET A 310 4.88 4.89 12.04
CA MET A 310 3.91 4.51 11.00
C MET A 310 2.80 5.55 10.89
N ILE A 311 2.20 5.95 12.02
CA ILE A 311 1.08 6.90 12.07
C ILE A 311 1.55 8.30 11.67
N ALA A 312 2.65 8.79 12.23
CA ALA A 312 3.12 10.15 12.04
C ALA A 312 3.53 10.41 10.58
N VAL A 313 4.38 9.55 10.02
CA VAL A 313 4.89 9.74 8.65
C VAL A 313 3.77 9.57 7.65
N PHE A 314 3.04 8.45 7.69
CA PHE A 314 2.04 8.19 6.68
C PHE A 314 0.79 9.04 6.85
N GLY A 315 0.32 9.27 8.07
CA GLY A 315 -0.82 10.12 8.36
C GLY A 315 -0.64 11.57 7.89
N SER A 316 0.60 12.09 8.00
CA SER A 316 0.92 13.45 7.56
C SER A 316 1.00 13.57 6.03
N VAL A 317 1.79 12.71 5.34
CA VAL A 317 1.93 12.76 3.87
C VAL A 317 0.65 12.41 3.12
N SER A 318 -0.24 11.63 3.72
CA SER A 318 -1.52 11.27 3.13
C SER A 318 -2.61 12.31 3.34
N HIS A 319 -2.39 13.33 4.15
CA HIS A 319 -3.41 14.28 4.60
C HIS A 319 -4.66 13.61 5.19
N ALA A 320 -4.49 12.43 5.78
CA ALA A 320 -5.55 11.66 6.42
C ALA A 320 -5.16 11.23 7.85
N PRO A 321 -4.72 12.15 8.72
CA PRO A 321 -4.11 11.80 10.02
C PRO A 321 -5.04 10.96 10.90
N VAL A 322 -6.32 11.29 10.96
CA VAL A 322 -7.29 10.55 11.79
C VAL A 322 -7.55 9.15 11.25
N ALA A 323 -7.67 9.00 9.93
CA ALA A 323 -7.92 7.71 9.32
C ALA A 323 -6.73 6.76 9.51
N VAL A 324 -5.51 7.26 9.28
CA VAL A 324 -4.28 6.48 9.46
C VAL A 324 -4.05 6.13 10.94
N LEU A 325 -4.31 7.08 11.85
CA LEU A 325 -4.24 6.84 13.29
C LEU A 325 -5.12 5.66 13.70
N LEU A 326 -6.41 5.72 13.39
CA LEU A 326 -7.36 4.67 13.75
C LEU A 326 -6.98 3.34 13.11
N MET A 327 -6.60 3.34 11.84
CA MET A 327 -6.21 2.15 11.11
C MET A 327 -5.00 1.45 11.75
N VAL A 328 -3.94 2.18 12.07
CA VAL A 328 -2.73 1.59 12.65
C VAL A 328 -2.99 1.10 14.08
N LEU A 329 -3.79 1.83 14.86
CA LEU A 329 -4.18 1.39 16.20
C LEU A 329 -5.04 0.11 16.16
N GLU A 330 -5.96 0.00 15.19
CA GLU A 330 -6.75 -1.21 14.96
C GLU A 330 -5.86 -2.39 14.49
N MET A 331 -4.95 -2.17 13.53
CA MET A 331 -4.02 -3.20 13.03
C MET A 331 -3.10 -3.76 14.12
N THR A 332 -2.62 -2.87 15.02
CA THR A 332 -1.68 -3.25 16.07
C THR A 332 -2.34 -3.63 17.40
N GLY A 333 -3.63 -3.37 17.55
CA GLY A 333 -4.36 -3.52 18.80
C GLY A 333 -3.89 -2.57 19.91
N SER A 334 -3.07 -1.57 19.61
CA SER A 334 -2.36 -0.73 20.58
C SER A 334 -3.07 0.60 20.85
N PHE A 335 -4.34 0.56 21.25
CA PHE A 335 -5.15 1.77 21.52
C PHE A 335 -4.61 2.67 22.63
N THR A 336 -3.79 2.15 23.53
CA THR A 336 -3.10 2.94 24.57
C THR A 336 -2.16 3.98 23.97
N LEU A 337 -1.72 3.79 22.73
CA LEU A 337 -0.84 4.73 22.03
C LEU A 337 -1.60 5.87 21.31
N ALA A 338 -2.93 5.93 21.42
CA ALA A 338 -3.73 6.94 20.73
C ALA A 338 -3.28 8.38 21.04
N ILE A 339 -3.04 8.72 22.31
CA ILE A 339 -2.65 10.08 22.71
C ILE A 339 -1.28 10.47 22.15
N PRO A 340 -0.18 9.72 22.39
CA PRO A 340 1.12 10.07 21.81
C PRO A 340 1.12 10.06 20.28
N ALA A 341 0.34 9.17 19.66
CA ALA A 341 0.23 9.11 18.20
C ALA A 341 -0.50 10.33 17.61
N VAL A 342 -1.57 10.82 18.26
CA VAL A 342 -2.24 12.08 17.86
C VAL A 342 -1.27 13.26 17.91
N ILE A 343 -0.48 13.38 18.97
CA ILE A 343 0.53 14.44 19.09
C ILE A 343 1.55 14.35 17.94
N ALA A 344 2.08 13.15 17.73
CA ALA A 344 3.10 12.93 16.69
C ALA A 344 2.59 13.21 15.27
N VAL A 345 1.38 12.70 14.92
CA VAL A 345 0.82 12.91 13.58
C VAL A 345 0.41 14.37 13.36
N THR A 346 -0.05 15.05 14.40
CA THR A 346 -0.40 16.48 14.31
C THR A 346 0.86 17.31 14.07
N ALA A 347 1.92 17.08 14.84
CA ALA A 347 3.21 17.76 14.63
C ALA A 347 3.76 17.53 13.24
N ALA A 348 3.75 16.27 12.75
CA ALA A 348 4.20 15.93 11.40
C ALA A 348 3.32 16.59 10.32
N SER A 349 2.00 16.65 10.51
CA SER A 349 1.08 17.29 9.57
C SER A 349 1.27 18.81 9.46
N ILE A 350 1.65 19.46 10.56
CA ILE A 350 2.00 20.90 10.56
C ILE A 350 3.26 21.15 9.72
N LEU A 351 4.26 20.28 9.83
CA LEU A 351 5.52 20.39 9.07
C LEU A 351 5.31 20.17 7.55
N LEU A 352 4.37 19.31 7.18
CA LEU A 352 4.11 18.89 5.79
C LEU A 352 2.91 19.59 5.14
N LYS A 353 2.47 20.70 5.69
CA LYS A 353 1.23 21.43 5.43
C LYS A 353 0.72 21.43 3.99
N ASP A 354 1.60 21.58 3.00
CA ASP A 354 1.24 21.73 1.58
C ASP A 354 1.69 20.55 0.69
N HIS A 355 2.30 19.50 1.28
CA HIS A 355 2.85 18.38 0.54
C HIS A 355 2.02 17.13 0.77
N THR A 356 1.35 16.64 -0.29
CA THR A 356 0.64 15.35 -0.27
C THR A 356 1.13 14.47 -1.41
N ILE A 357 1.12 13.16 -1.16
CA ILE A 357 1.42 12.16 -2.19
C ILE A 357 0.23 11.94 -3.14
N PHE A 358 -0.91 12.63 -2.93
CA PHE A 358 -2.14 12.47 -3.70
C PHE A 358 -2.44 13.65 -4.62
N LYS A 359 -2.35 13.44 -5.93
CA LYS A 359 -2.62 14.47 -6.94
C LYS A 359 -4.10 14.83 -7.07
N GLU A 360 -4.99 13.84 -6.89
CA GLU A 360 -6.44 14.03 -7.03
C GLU A 360 -7.13 14.41 -5.71
N HIS A 361 -6.34 14.68 -4.65
CA HIS A 361 -6.87 15.16 -3.38
C HIS A 361 -7.35 16.62 -3.50
N ARG A 362 -8.63 16.85 -3.23
CA ARG A 362 -9.22 18.19 -3.26
C ARG A 362 -9.39 18.74 -1.85
N ILE A 363 -8.76 19.87 -1.57
CA ILE A 363 -8.80 20.55 -0.26
C ILE A 363 -10.21 21.01 0.10
N SER A 364 -11.10 21.24 -0.87
CA SER A 364 -12.50 21.64 -0.63
C SER A 364 -13.42 21.21 -1.76
N ARG A 365 -14.57 20.64 -1.39
CA ARG A 365 -15.66 20.31 -2.33
C ARG A 365 -16.39 21.53 -2.87
N VAL A 366 -16.26 22.67 -2.21
CA VAL A 366 -17.08 23.87 -2.47
C VAL A 366 -16.50 24.75 -3.59
N LYS A 367 -15.17 24.72 -3.81
CA LYS A 367 -14.51 25.65 -4.76
C LYS A 367 -14.68 25.32 -6.24
N ASN A 368 -15.28 24.19 -6.64
CA ASN A 368 -15.39 23.77 -8.03
C ASN A 368 -16.81 23.34 -8.47
N ARG A 369 -17.87 23.85 -7.84
CA ARG A 369 -19.19 23.85 -8.48
C ARG A 369 -19.20 25.00 -9.51
N LYS A 370 -19.23 24.65 -10.80
CA LYS A 370 -19.70 25.60 -11.81
C LYS A 370 -21.11 26.01 -11.42
N PRO A 371 -21.49 27.29 -11.59
CA PRO A 371 -22.81 27.79 -11.17
C PRO A 371 -24.01 27.12 -11.85
N ASP A 372 -23.79 26.30 -12.89
CA ASP A 372 -24.84 25.82 -13.81
C ASP A 372 -25.00 24.27 -13.86
N GLU A 373 -24.63 23.52 -12.82
CA GLU A 373 -24.93 22.09 -12.72
C GLU A 373 -25.72 21.74 -11.46
#